data_6cc179dd1fb4ac822dc9c045c94d6ea8
#
_entry.id   6cc179dd1fb4ac822dc9c045c94d6ea8
#
_cell.length_a   1.000
_cell.length_b   1.000
_cell.length_c   1.000
_cell.angle_alpha   90.00
_cell.angle_beta   90.00
_cell.angle_gamma   90.00
#
_symmetry.space_group_name_H-M   'P 1'
#
loop_
_entity.id
_entity.type
_entity.pdbx_description
1 polymer ?
#
loop_
_entity_poly.entity_id
_entity_poly.type
_entity_poly.pdbx_seq_one_letter_code
_entity_poly.pdbx_strand_id
1 'polypeptide(L)'
;GHQPILLVGGATGLIGDPGGRASERTLKPRDEVAAFVNKIREQACRFLDFECEGNPALVVDNADWVNGLDVITYLRDIGKHFSVNAMVQKETVKRRLEDDSAGISYTEFSYMILQSYDFAVLYRDHGCTIQMGGSDQWGNITSGIDLIRRMQGGQAHAVTYPLITKSDGTKFGKSAEGAVWLDSAKTSPYKFYQFWINCADEDVLRFLKIFTFLSTADIA
;
A
#
# COMPACT_ATOMS: atom_id res chain seq x y z
N GLY A 1 -2.11 23.67 0.36
CA GLY A 1 -2.04 22.31 0.88
C GLY A 1 -1.47 21.34 -0.14
N HIS A 2 -1.37 20.05 0.20
CA HIS A 2 -0.95 19.02 -0.73
C HIS A 2 -2.17 18.42 -1.43
N GLN A 3 -2.00 17.97 -2.67
CA GLN A 3 -3.02 17.22 -3.39
C GLN A 3 -2.83 15.71 -3.09
N PRO A 4 -3.79 15.03 -2.45
CA PRO A 4 -3.69 13.60 -2.23
C PRO A 4 -4.01 12.82 -3.51
N ILE A 5 -3.23 11.77 -3.78
CA ILE A 5 -3.47 10.83 -4.87
C ILE A 5 -3.66 9.44 -4.27
N LEU A 6 -4.84 8.88 -4.45
CA LEU A 6 -5.12 7.49 -4.12
C LEU A 6 -4.80 6.62 -5.34
N LEU A 7 -3.73 5.85 -5.25
CA LEU A 7 -3.39 4.85 -6.25
C LEU A 7 -4.10 3.53 -5.93
N VAL A 8 -4.91 3.03 -6.85
CA VAL A 8 -5.49 1.70 -6.77
C VAL A 8 -4.77 0.73 -7.71
N GLY A 9 -4.68 -0.51 -7.29
CA GLY A 9 -3.87 -1.52 -7.95
C GLY A 9 -4.66 -2.44 -8.88
N GLY A 10 -5.30 -1.91 -9.93
CA GLY A 10 -6.02 -2.72 -10.91
C GLY A 10 -5.14 -3.72 -11.66
N ALA A 11 -3.88 -3.37 -11.92
CA ALA A 11 -2.90 -4.29 -12.50
C ALA A 11 -2.14 -5.08 -11.43
N THR A 12 -1.56 -4.40 -10.44
CA THR A 12 -0.77 -5.05 -9.40
C THR A 12 -1.59 -5.93 -8.47
N GLY A 13 -2.89 -5.68 -8.34
CA GLY A 13 -3.83 -6.55 -7.64
C GLY A 13 -3.99 -7.95 -8.25
N LEU A 14 -3.69 -8.10 -9.55
CA LEU A 14 -3.68 -9.40 -10.23
C LEU A 14 -2.50 -10.28 -9.81
N ILE A 15 -1.42 -9.66 -9.37
CA ILE A 15 -0.17 -10.31 -8.96
C ILE A 15 -0.13 -10.45 -7.43
N GLY A 16 -0.42 -9.36 -6.72
CA GLY A 16 -0.38 -9.25 -5.28
C GLY A 16 1.01 -9.01 -4.69
N ASP A 17 1.08 -8.10 -3.72
CA ASP A 17 2.31 -7.77 -3.00
C ASP A 17 2.78 -8.96 -2.14
N PRO A 18 4.03 -9.42 -2.26
CA PRO A 18 4.60 -10.48 -1.42
C PRO A 18 4.83 -10.02 0.03
N GLY A 19 4.84 -8.71 0.30
CA GLY A 19 5.18 -8.13 1.59
C GLY A 19 4.41 -8.72 2.78
N GLY A 20 5.14 -9.08 3.84
CA GLY A 20 4.57 -9.53 5.10
C GLY A 20 3.92 -10.92 5.11
N ARG A 21 4.19 -11.77 4.10
CA ARG A 21 3.66 -13.13 3.99
C ARG A 21 4.76 -14.17 3.85
N ALA A 22 4.49 -15.36 4.40
CA ALA A 22 5.38 -16.52 4.28
C ALA A 22 5.08 -17.38 3.05
N SER A 23 3.89 -17.26 2.42
CA SER A 23 3.46 -18.06 1.28
C SER A 23 3.03 -17.19 0.09
N GLU A 24 3.13 -17.74 -1.11
CA GLU A 24 2.69 -17.11 -2.35
C GLU A 24 1.18 -16.79 -2.33
N ARG A 25 0.80 -15.69 -2.98
CA ARG A 25 -0.61 -15.32 -3.10
C ARG A 25 -1.30 -16.14 -4.19
N THR A 26 -2.52 -16.54 -3.92
CA THR A 26 -3.42 -17.03 -4.97
C THR A 26 -3.78 -15.88 -5.90
N LEU A 27 -3.50 -16.05 -7.20
CA LEU A 27 -3.84 -15.08 -8.23
C LEU A 27 -5.35 -14.97 -8.38
N LYS A 28 -5.85 -13.73 -8.53
CA LYS A 28 -7.27 -13.44 -8.65
C LYS A 28 -7.67 -13.18 -10.10
N PRO A 29 -8.91 -13.53 -10.50
CA PRO A 29 -9.46 -13.15 -11.79
C PRO A 29 -9.55 -11.63 -11.96
N ARG A 30 -9.48 -11.15 -13.22
CA ARG A 30 -9.51 -9.72 -13.54
C ARG A 30 -10.79 -9.01 -13.09
N ASP A 31 -11.94 -9.66 -13.27
CA ASP A 31 -13.25 -9.17 -12.85
C ASP A 31 -13.36 -9.01 -11.32
N GLU A 32 -12.79 -9.94 -10.57
CA GLU A 32 -12.73 -9.85 -9.11
C GLU A 32 -11.87 -8.67 -8.65
N VAL A 33 -10.70 -8.47 -9.27
CA VAL A 33 -9.82 -7.33 -8.95
C VAL A 33 -10.49 -6.02 -9.31
N ALA A 34 -11.15 -5.91 -10.47
CA ALA A 34 -11.89 -4.71 -10.87
C ALA A 34 -13.02 -4.38 -9.88
N ALA A 35 -13.74 -5.39 -9.38
CA ALA A 35 -14.76 -5.20 -8.36
C ALA A 35 -14.16 -4.68 -7.03
N PHE A 36 -12.97 -5.15 -6.64
CA PHE A 36 -12.28 -4.63 -5.46
C PHE A 36 -11.81 -3.20 -5.63
N VAL A 37 -11.26 -2.84 -6.79
CA VAL A 37 -10.84 -1.47 -7.11
C VAL A 37 -11.99 -0.50 -6.94
N ASN A 38 -13.18 -0.83 -7.48
CA ASN A 38 -14.36 0.01 -7.34
C ASN A 38 -14.79 0.18 -5.86
N LYS A 39 -14.80 -0.91 -5.09
CA LYS A 39 -15.13 -0.85 -3.66
C LYS A 39 -14.13 -0.03 -2.85
N ILE A 40 -12.83 -0.09 -3.19
CA ILE A 40 -11.81 0.74 -2.55
C ILE A 40 -12.02 2.22 -2.88
N ARG A 41 -12.34 2.55 -4.14
CA ARG A 41 -12.70 3.92 -4.54
C ARG A 41 -13.86 4.46 -3.73
N GLU A 42 -14.97 3.71 -3.65
CA GLU A 42 -16.16 4.10 -2.89
C GLU A 42 -15.87 4.34 -1.41
N GLN A 43 -15.03 3.50 -0.80
CA GLN A 43 -14.65 3.67 0.60
C GLN A 43 -13.73 4.88 0.81
N ALA A 44 -12.78 5.11 -0.08
CA ALA A 44 -11.83 6.22 0.00
C ALA A 44 -12.51 7.58 -0.13
N CYS A 45 -13.61 7.69 -0.90
CA CYS A 45 -14.40 8.90 -1.04
C CYS A 45 -14.99 9.40 0.29
N ARG A 46 -14.99 8.59 1.34
CA ARG A 46 -15.43 9.01 2.68
C ARG A 46 -14.34 9.72 3.49
N PHE A 47 -13.08 9.61 3.07
CA PHE A 47 -11.92 10.11 3.80
C PHE A 47 -11.15 11.20 3.05
N LEU A 48 -11.37 11.32 1.75
CA LEU A 48 -10.68 12.27 0.89
C LEU A 48 -11.71 13.21 0.25
N ASP A 49 -11.37 14.48 0.17
CA ASP A 49 -12.19 15.49 -0.47
C ASP A 49 -11.79 15.61 -1.94
N PHE A 50 -12.70 15.24 -2.82
CA PHE A 50 -12.51 15.26 -4.29
C PHE A 50 -13.05 16.53 -4.95
N GLU A 51 -13.73 17.39 -4.19
CA GLU A 51 -14.44 18.56 -4.72
C GLU A 51 -13.88 19.88 -4.17
N CYS A 52 -12.92 19.84 -3.24
CA CYS A 52 -12.37 21.05 -2.64
C CYS A 52 -11.63 21.93 -3.66
N GLU A 53 -11.70 23.24 -3.46
CA GLU A 53 -10.94 24.19 -4.28
C GLU A 53 -9.44 24.08 -4.04
N GLY A 54 -8.66 24.06 -5.12
CA GLY A 54 -7.20 24.18 -5.12
C GLY A 54 -6.42 22.87 -5.11
N ASN A 55 -6.83 21.85 -4.34
CA ASN A 55 -6.10 20.58 -4.26
C ASN A 55 -7.01 19.36 -4.06
N PRO A 56 -8.04 19.18 -4.91
CA PRO A 56 -8.94 18.04 -4.80
C PRO A 56 -8.17 16.72 -4.90
N ALA A 57 -8.61 15.72 -4.16
CA ALA A 57 -8.01 14.39 -4.23
C ALA A 57 -8.19 13.77 -5.64
N LEU A 58 -7.26 12.93 -6.03
CA LEU A 58 -7.34 12.15 -7.26
C LEU A 58 -7.39 10.66 -6.94
N VAL A 59 -8.14 9.91 -7.74
CA VAL A 59 -8.06 8.44 -7.76
C VAL A 59 -7.50 8.03 -9.10
N VAL A 60 -6.42 7.27 -9.09
CA VAL A 60 -5.76 6.74 -10.29
C VAL A 60 -5.61 5.23 -10.18
N ASP A 61 -5.65 4.55 -11.32
CA ASP A 61 -5.53 3.10 -11.38
C ASP A 61 -4.27 2.72 -12.18
N ASN A 62 -3.39 1.91 -11.60
CA ASN A 62 -2.19 1.49 -12.32
C ASN A 62 -2.46 0.60 -13.53
N ALA A 63 -3.66 0.06 -13.66
CA ALA A 63 -4.10 -0.62 -14.87
C ALA A 63 -4.06 0.30 -16.11
N ASP A 64 -4.23 1.62 -15.94
CA ASP A 64 -4.26 2.58 -17.04
C ASP A 64 -2.91 2.67 -17.79
N TRP A 65 -1.79 2.45 -17.10
CA TRP A 65 -0.46 2.47 -17.73
C TRP A 65 0.21 1.11 -17.81
N VAL A 66 -0.14 0.15 -16.93
CA VAL A 66 0.48 -1.18 -16.96
C VAL A 66 -0.11 -2.06 -18.06
N ASN A 67 -1.42 -1.98 -18.33
CA ASN A 67 -2.06 -2.82 -19.34
C ASN A 67 -1.56 -2.58 -20.78
N GLY A 68 -1.05 -1.39 -21.06
CA GLY A 68 -0.44 -1.04 -22.36
C GLY A 68 1.07 -1.30 -22.45
N LEU A 69 1.69 -1.76 -21.38
CA LEU A 69 3.13 -1.96 -21.31
C LEU A 69 3.50 -3.31 -21.92
N ASP A 70 4.17 -3.32 -23.08
CA ASP A 70 4.68 -4.55 -23.64
C ASP A 70 5.93 -5.07 -22.90
N VAL A 71 6.17 -6.37 -23.02
CA VAL A 71 7.24 -7.04 -22.27
C VAL A 71 8.65 -6.54 -22.62
N ILE A 72 8.87 -6.13 -23.87
CA ILE A 72 10.20 -5.64 -24.29
C ILE A 72 10.45 -4.25 -23.70
N THR A 73 9.48 -3.36 -23.76
CA THR A 73 9.53 -2.04 -23.14
C THR A 73 9.73 -2.18 -21.62
N TYR A 74 8.99 -3.07 -20.95
CA TYR A 74 9.17 -3.36 -19.54
C TYR A 74 10.61 -3.76 -19.19
N LEU A 75 11.18 -4.72 -19.92
CA LEU A 75 12.54 -5.21 -19.64
C LEU A 75 13.62 -4.18 -20.02
N ARG A 76 13.51 -3.57 -21.22
CA ARG A 76 14.51 -2.67 -21.77
C ARG A 76 14.56 -1.31 -21.07
N ASP A 77 13.38 -0.72 -20.81
CA ASP A 77 13.30 0.69 -20.38
C ASP A 77 13.10 0.84 -18.88
N ILE A 78 12.51 -0.16 -18.22
CA ILE A 78 12.25 -0.15 -16.78
C ILE A 78 13.20 -1.14 -16.08
N GLY A 79 13.18 -2.40 -16.47
CA GLY A 79 13.92 -3.49 -15.83
C GLY A 79 15.42 -3.25 -15.76
N LYS A 80 16.03 -2.64 -16.79
CA LYS A 80 17.47 -2.30 -16.82
C LYS A 80 17.95 -1.46 -15.65
N HIS A 81 17.03 -0.74 -14.98
CA HIS A 81 17.36 0.12 -13.84
C HIS A 81 17.44 -0.64 -12.51
N PHE A 82 17.05 -1.90 -12.50
CA PHE A 82 17.05 -2.73 -11.30
C PHE A 82 18.19 -3.75 -11.32
N SER A 83 19.02 -3.72 -10.28
CA SER A 83 20.05 -4.73 -10.08
C SER A 83 19.48 -5.90 -9.29
N VAL A 84 19.56 -7.12 -9.83
CA VAL A 84 19.13 -8.33 -9.13
C VAL A 84 19.85 -8.47 -7.80
N ASN A 85 21.16 -8.16 -7.73
CA ASN A 85 21.93 -8.20 -6.49
C ASN A 85 21.34 -7.23 -5.42
N ALA A 86 20.85 -6.06 -5.81
CA ALA A 86 20.21 -5.14 -4.88
C ALA A 86 18.80 -5.61 -4.49
N MET A 87 18.08 -6.24 -5.41
CA MET A 87 16.72 -6.75 -5.15
C MET A 87 16.74 -7.92 -4.15
N VAL A 88 17.68 -8.86 -4.27
CA VAL A 88 17.79 -10.00 -3.35
C VAL A 88 18.24 -9.59 -1.93
N GLN A 89 18.85 -8.41 -1.78
CA GLN A 89 19.21 -7.87 -0.46
C GLN A 89 18.04 -7.19 0.28
N LYS A 90 16.90 -6.97 -0.38
CA LYS A 90 15.72 -6.42 0.28
C LYS A 90 15.20 -7.40 1.33
N GLU A 91 14.92 -6.90 2.53
CA GLU A 91 14.54 -7.72 3.69
C GLU A 91 13.39 -8.70 3.40
N THR A 92 12.37 -8.24 2.65
CA THR A 92 11.21 -9.06 2.27
C THR A 92 11.59 -10.19 1.32
N VAL A 93 12.53 -9.96 0.41
CA VAL A 93 13.01 -10.97 -0.54
C VAL A 93 13.97 -11.93 0.16
N LYS A 94 14.95 -11.40 0.91
CA LYS A 94 15.96 -12.16 1.63
C LYS A 94 15.32 -13.18 2.57
N ARG A 95 14.34 -12.78 3.37
CA ARG A 95 13.59 -13.66 4.27
C ARG A 95 12.92 -14.83 3.54
N ARG A 96 12.40 -14.60 2.33
CA ARG A 96 11.77 -15.65 1.51
C ARG A 96 12.80 -16.58 0.87
N LEU A 97 13.99 -16.08 0.53
CA LEU A 97 15.09 -16.89 -0.01
C LEU A 97 15.77 -17.75 1.06
N GLU A 98 15.74 -17.32 2.32
CA GLU A 98 16.26 -18.06 3.47
C GLU A 98 15.27 -19.12 3.98
N ASP A 99 14.03 -19.09 3.53
CA ASP A 99 13.00 -20.09 3.85
C ASP A 99 13.00 -21.19 2.79
N ASP A 100 13.67 -22.29 3.08
CA ASP A 100 13.78 -23.46 2.18
C ASP A 100 12.42 -24.07 1.79
N SER A 101 11.37 -23.80 2.53
CA SER A 101 10.04 -24.38 2.31
C SER A 101 9.18 -23.61 1.32
N ALA A 102 9.40 -22.32 1.15
CA ALA A 102 8.45 -21.45 0.43
C ALA A 102 9.02 -20.82 -0.84
N GLY A 103 10.33 -20.48 -0.90
CA GLY A 103 10.93 -19.77 -2.03
C GLY A 103 10.21 -18.45 -2.39
N ILE A 104 10.55 -17.89 -3.52
CA ILE A 104 9.85 -16.72 -4.08
C ILE A 104 9.67 -16.90 -5.60
N SER A 105 8.47 -16.73 -6.13
CA SER A 105 8.25 -16.79 -7.57
C SER A 105 8.78 -15.55 -8.26
N TYR A 106 9.07 -15.65 -9.58
CA TYR A 106 9.46 -14.48 -10.37
C TYR A 106 8.39 -13.38 -10.33
N THR A 107 7.13 -13.76 -10.31
CA THR A 107 5.99 -12.84 -10.18
C THR A 107 6.08 -12.00 -8.91
N GLU A 108 6.26 -12.64 -7.76
CA GLU A 108 6.44 -11.94 -6.50
C GLU A 108 7.73 -11.11 -6.45
N PHE A 109 8.83 -11.68 -6.97
CA PHE A 109 10.13 -10.99 -7.03
C PHE A 109 10.07 -9.72 -7.88
N SER A 110 9.35 -9.75 -8.99
CA SER A 110 9.21 -8.61 -9.90
C SER A 110 8.19 -7.56 -9.44
N TYR A 111 7.36 -7.84 -8.45
CA TYR A 111 6.33 -6.91 -7.96
C TYR A 111 6.87 -5.52 -7.63
N MET A 112 8.01 -5.47 -6.95
CA MET A 112 8.68 -4.22 -6.58
C MET A 112 8.97 -3.31 -7.79
N ILE A 113 9.26 -3.89 -8.96
CA ILE A 113 9.52 -3.13 -10.20
C ILE A 113 8.24 -2.42 -10.66
N LEU A 114 7.09 -3.09 -10.60
CA LEU A 114 5.82 -2.53 -11.01
C LEU A 114 5.39 -1.37 -10.09
N GLN A 115 5.49 -1.55 -8.77
CA GLN A 115 5.18 -0.46 -7.83
C GLN A 115 6.16 0.71 -7.97
N SER A 116 7.42 0.45 -8.28
CA SER A 116 8.40 1.51 -8.57
C SER A 116 8.04 2.28 -9.84
N TYR A 117 7.55 1.57 -10.86
CA TYR A 117 7.09 2.19 -12.10
C TYR A 117 5.83 3.02 -11.88
N ASP A 118 4.91 2.56 -11.05
CA ASP A 118 3.75 3.36 -10.64
C ASP A 118 4.17 4.71 -10.07
N PHE A 119 5.15 4.73 -9.16
CA PHE A 119 5.64 5.99 -8.59
C PHE A 119 6.32 6.88 -9.65
N ALA A 120 7.06 6.29 -10.59
CA ALA A 120 7.69 7.04 -11.69
C ALA A 120 6.65 7.65 -12.65
N VAL A 121 5.55 6.95 -12.93
CA VAL A 121 4.42 7.47 -13.71
C VAL A 121 3.72 8.60 -12.96
N LEU A 122 3.41 8.41 -11.68
CA LEU A 122 2.78 9.44 -10.85
C LEU A 122 3.65 10.70 -10.74
N TYR A 123 4.97 10.54 -10.64
CA TYR A 123 5.91 11.65 -10.64
C TYR A 123 5.87 12.42 -11.96
N ARG A 124 5.94 11.70 -13.09
CA ARG A 124 5.96 12.29 -14.44
C ARG A 124 4.64 12.97 -14.80
N ASP A 125 3.53 12.30 -14.56
CA ASP A 125 2.23 12.68 -15.13
C ASP A 125 1.37 13.51 -14.15
N HIS A 126 1.61 13.36 -12.84
CA HIS A 126 0.84 14.05 -11.78
C HIS A 126 1.71 14.92 -10.87
N GLY A 127 3.02 15.03 -11.11
CA GLY A 127 3.92 15.78 -10.25
C GLY A 127 4.00 15.26 -8.80
N CYS A 128 3.72 13.96 -8.61
CA CYS A 128 3.72 13.33 -7.29
C CYS A 128 5.15 13.17 -6.77
N THR A 129 5.52 13.93 -5.76
CA THR A 129 6.88 13.93 -5.19
C THR A 129 7.01 13.14 -3.89
N ILE A 130 5.90 12.72 -3.28
CA ILE A 130 5.92 11.98 -2.01
C ILE A 130 5.02 10.73 -2.15
N GLN A 131 5.58 9.55 -1.84
CA GLN A 131 4.79 8.34 -1.67
C GLN A 131 4.75 7.95 -0.20
N MET A 132 3.56 7.59 0.28
CA MET A 132 3.31 7.22 1.67
C MET A 132 2.82 5.78 1.78
N GLY A 133 3.19 5.10 2.89
CA GLY A 133 2.71 3.74 3.15
C GLY A 133 3.06 3.23 4.53
N GLY A 134 2.67 2.00 4.85
CA GLY A 134 3.12 1.31 6.04
C GLY A 134 4.63 1.00 5.96
N SER A 135 5.25 0.72 7.11
CA SER A 135 6.69 0.41 7.18
C SER A 135 7.09 -0.81 6.35
N ASP A 136 6.16 -1.73 6.09
CA ASP A 136 6.35 -2.87 5.19
C ASP A 136 6.55 -2.46 3.72
N GLN A 137 6.11 -1.25 3.33
CA GLN A 137 6.24 -0.70 1.98
C GLN A 137 7.56 0.06 1.74
N TRP A 138 8.40 0.23 2.76
CA TRP A 138 9.65 1.00 2.65
C TRP A 138 10.52 0.56 1.47
N GLY A 139 10.71 -0.74 1.31
CA GLY A 139 11.51 -1.31 0.22
C GLY A 139 10.98 -0.99 -1.17
N ASN A 140 9.66 -1.06 -1.35
CA ASN A 140 9.00 -0.76 -2.62
C ASN A 140 9.07 0.74 -2.94
N ILE A 141 8.74 1.59 -1.95
CA ILE A 141 8.72 3.05 -2.14
C ILE A 141 10.13 3.60 -2.45
N THR A 142 11.14 3.16 -1.71
CA THR A 142 12.53 3.60 -1.95
C THR A 142 13.07 3.14 -3.29
N SER A 143 12.63 1.98 -3.79
CA SER A 143 12.95 1.52 -5.14
C SER A 143 12.33 2.42 -6.21
N GLY A 144 11.12 2.94 -5.95
CA GLY A 144 10.47 3.94 -6.83
C GLY A 144 11.22 5.27 -6.87
N ILE A 145 11.74 5.75 -5.73
CA ILE A 145 12.60 6.95 -5.67
C ILE A 145 13.86 6.76 -6.52
N ASP A 146 14.51 5.60 -6.40
CA ASP A 146 15.69 5.28 -7.21
C ASP A 146 15.36 5.23 -8.71
N LEU A 147 14.21 4.68 -9.08
CA LEU A 147 13.75 4.63 -10.45
C LEU A 147 13.51 6.03 -11.03
N ILE A 148 12.82 6.91 -10.30
CA ILE A 148 12.57 8.31 -10.68
C ILE A 148 13.90 9.01 -10.93
N ARG A 149 14.86 8.87 -10.02
CA ARG A 149 16.19 9.47 -10.19
C ARG A 149 16.91 8.96 -11.43
N ARG A 150 16.84 7.65 -11.73
CA ARG A 150 17.55 7.04 -12.85
C ARG A 150 16.88 7.30 -14.20
N MET A 151 15.54 7.30 -14.26
CA MET A 151 14.80 7.49 -15.50
C MET A 151 14.57 8.96 -15.85
N GLN A 152 14.33 9.80 -14.84
CA GLN A 152 13.81 11.15 -15.03
C GLN A 152 14.73 12.23 -14.44
N GLY A 153 15.83 11.85 -13.75
CA GLY A 153 16.71 12.81 -13.06
C GLY A 153 16.01 13.55 -11.92
N GLY A 154 14.82 13.08 -11.50
CA GLY A 154 13.97 13.72 -10.52
C GLY A 154 14.33 13.41 -9.08
N GLN A 155 13.70 14.12 -8.16
CA GLN A 155 13.81 13.92 -6.72
C GLN A 155 12.43 13.67 -6.12
N ALA A 156 12.29 12.54 -5.43
CA ALA A 156 11.06 12.14 -4.74
C ALA A 156 11.38 11.66 -3.31
N HIS A 157 10.36 11.56 -2.48
CA HIS A 157 10.50 11.27 -1.05
C HIS A 157 9.56 10.13 -0.62
N ALA A 158 9.96 9.42 0.43
CA ALA A 158 9.16 8.39 1.09
C ALA A 158 8.76 8.84 2.49
N VAL A 159 7.52 8.56 2.86
CA VAL A 159 7.05 8.63 4.24
C VAL A 159 6.44 7.30 4.61
N THR A 160 6.96 6.66 5.64
CA THR A 160 6.36 5.43 6.16
C THR A 160 5.99 5.58 7.63
N TYR A 161 4.95 4.89 8.03
CA TYR A 161 4.49 4.83 9.41
C TYR A 161 4.48 3.38 9.91
N PRO A 162 4.74 3.16 11.21
CA PRO A 162 4.69 1.82 11.79
C PRO A 162 3.33 1.15 11.57
N LEU A 163 3.34 -0.15 11.33
CA LEU A 163 2.10 -0.93 11.31
C LEU A 163 1.45 -0.89 12.69
N ILE A 164 0.14 -0.67 12.70
CA ILE A 164 -0.62 -0.60 13.95
C ILE A 164 -0.82 -2.01 14.48
N THR A 165 -0.34 -2.24 15.69
CA THR A 165 -0.54 -3.47 16.46
C THR A 165 -1.26 -3.15 17.76
N LYS A 166 -1.81 -4.15 18.43
CA LYS A 166 -2.26 -4.04 19.82
C LYS A 166 -1.06 -4.16 20.77
N SER A 167 -1.25 -3.83 22.06
CA SER A 167 -0.24 -3.96 23.11
C SER A 167 0.28 -5.39 23.27
N ASP A 168 -0.57 -6.39 23.00
CA ASP A 168 -0.22 -7.82 22.98
C ASP A 168 0.58 -8.26 21.74
N GLY A 169 0.94 -7.32 20.83
CA GLY A 169 1.66 -7.58 19.58
C GLY A 169 0.80 -8.11 18.43
N THR A 170 -0.49 -8.37 18.65
CA THR A 170 -1.39 -8.84 17.59
C THR A 170 -1.74 -7.71 16.61
N LYS A 171 -2.16 -8.10 15.39
CA LYS A 171 -2.52 -7.13 14.35
C LYS A 171 -3.77 -6.36 14.74
N PHE A 172 -3.72 -5.03 14.66
CA PHE A 172 -4.88 -4.17 14.81
C PHE A 172 -5.95 -4.48 13.75
N GLY A 173 -7.21 -4.25 14.07
CA GLY A 173 -8.35 -4.46 13.15
C GLY A 173 -8.78 -5.92 13.02
N LYS A 174 -8.22 -6.83 13.84
CA LYS A 174 -8.69 -8.21 13.95
C LYS A 174 -9.31 -8.46 15.33
N SER A 175 -10.50 -9.07 15.34
CA SER A 175 -11.16 -9.64 16.52
C SER A 175 -11.02 -11.17 16.52
N ALA A 176 -11.48 -11.84 17.56
CA ALA A 176 -11.60 -13.30 17.58
C ALA A 176 -12.47 -13.85 16.44
N GLU A 177 -13.43 -13.05 15.96
CA GLU A 177 -14.35 -13.38 14.86
C GLU A 177 -13.80 -13.01 13.46
N GLY A 178 -12.59 -12.42 13.36
CA GLY A 178 -11.97 -12.02 12.10
C GLY A 178 -11.72 -10.51 11.98
N ALA A 179 -11.69 -9.99 10.75
CA ALA A 179 -11.43 -8.58 10.50
C ALA A 179 -12.61 -7.69 10.88
N VAL A 180 -12.32 -6.53 11.47
CA VAL A 180 -13.30 -5.45 11.69
C VAL A 180 -13.32 -4.56 10.45
N TRP A 181 -14.48 -4.49 9.82
CA TRP A 181 -14.67 -3.79 8.56
C TRP A 181 -15.35 -2.43 8.77
N LEU A 182 -14.99 -1.46 7.93
CA LEU A 182 -15.70 -0.16 7.85
C LEU A 182 -17.04 -0.26 7.10
N ASP A 183 -17.27 -1.38 6.43
CA ASP A 183 -18.53 -1.69 5.75
C ASP A 183 -19.53 -2.26 6.76
N SER A 184 -20.65 -1.55 6.98
CA SER A 184 -21.69 -1.93 7.94
C SER A 184 -22.39 -3.24 7.60
N ALA A 185 -22.35 -3.67 6.33
CA ALA A 185 -22.89 -4.99 5.92
C ALA A 185 -22.00 -6.15 6.40
N LYS A 186 -20.72 -5.89 6.67
CA LYS A 186 -19.76 -6.91 7.14
C LYS A 186 -19.50 -6.83 8.65
N THR A 187 -19.44 -5.61 9.21
CA THR A 187 -19.32 -5.36 10.65
C THR A 187 -20.40 -4.38 11.04
N SER A 188 -21.40 -4.84 11.79
CA SER A 188 -22.50 -3.97 12.21
C SER A 188 -21.98 -2.78 13.05
N PRO A 189 -22.69 -1.63 13.07
CA PRO A 189 -22.30 -0.49 13.90
C PRO A 189 -22.11 -0.85 15.38
N TYR A 190 -22.93 -1.77 15.90
CA TYR A 190 -22.80 -2.28 17.26
C TYR A 190 -21.50 -3.05 17.47
N LYS A 191 -21.14 -3.98 16.56
CA LYS A 191 -19.88 -4.73 16.63
C LYS A 191 -18.66 -3.80 16.45
N PHE A 192 -18.77 -2.78 15.61
CA PHE A 192 -17.74 -1.76 15.46
C PHE A 192 -17.54 -0.94 16.74
N TYR A 193 -18.63 -0.53 17.38
CA TYR A 193 -18.58 0.13 18.69
C TYR A 193 -17.97 -0.78 19.76
N GLN A 194 -18.40 -2.04 19.84
CA GLN A 194 -17.86 -3.01 20.80
C GLN A 194 -16.36 -3.27 20.60
N PHE A 195 -15.86 -3.23 19.38
CA PHE A 195 -14.42 -3.35 19.13
C PHE A 195 -13.64 -2.22 19.81
N TRP A 196 -14.14 -0.99 19.77
CA TRP A 196 -13.47 0.15 20.39
C TRP A 196 -13.62 0.19 21.90
N ILE A 197 -14.81 -0.06 22.41
CA ILE A 197 -15.05 0.00 23.87
C ILE A 197 -14.34 -1.10 24.63
N ASN A 198 -14.03 -2.21 23.97
CA ASN A 198 -13.30 -3.34 24.57
C ASN A 198 -11.79 -3.32 24.25
N CYS A 199 -11.23 -2.22 23.78
CA CYS A 199 -9.79 -2.14 23.62
C CYS A 199 -9.09 -2.17 24.99
N ALA A 200 -7.87 -2.71 25.03
CA ALA A 200 -7.09 -2.73 26.28
C ALA A 200 -6.73 -1.30 26.72
N ASP A 201 -6.76 -1.02 28.01
CA ASP A 201 -6.46 0.30 28.56
C ASP A 201 -5.09 0.82 28.13
N GLU A 202 -4.11 -0.07 28.00
CA GLU A 202 -2.75 0.21 27.51
C GLU A 202 -2.72 0.74 26.07
N ASP A 203 -3.73 0.42 25.26
CA ASP A 203 -3.84 0.84 23.87
C ASP A 203 -4.61 2.16 23.70
N VAL A 204 -5.42 2.56 24.70
CA VAL A 204 -6.37 3.68 24.58
C VAL A 204 -5.67 4.96 24.15
N LEU A 205 -4.65 5.40 24.87
CA LEU A 205 -3.93 6.66 24.58
C LEU A 205 -3.31 6.65 23.17
N ARG A 206 -2.76 5.51 22.77
CA ARG A 206 -2.17 5.35 21.43
C ARG A 206 -3.21 5.40 20.35
N PHE A 207 -4.34 4.71 20.52
CA PHE A 207 -5.41 4.70 19.52
C PHE A 207 -6.14 6.04 19.43
N LEU A 208 -6.34 6.75 20.53
CA LEU A 208 -6.87 8.11 20.50
C LEU A 208 -6.00 9.04 19.66
N LYS A 209 -4.67 8.97 19.79
CA LYS A 209 -3.72 9.77 19.00
C LYS A 209 -3.73 9.42 17.51
N ILE A 210 -4.03 8.17 17.16
CA ILE A 210 -4.01 7.69 15.76
C ILE A 210 -5.36 7.91 15.06
N PHE A 211 -6.46 7.65 15.76
CA PHE A 211 -7.79 7.53 15.16
C PHE A 211 -8.74 8.69 15.46
N THR A 212 -8.26 9.71 16.20
CA THR A 212 -9.07 10.90 16.48
C THR A 212 -8.32 12.18 16.11
N PHE A 213 -9.07 13.28 16.04
CA PHE A 213 -8.53 14.63 15.88
C PHE A 213 -8.44 15.39 17.21
N LEU A 214 -8.53 14.70 18.34
CA LEU A 214 -8.35 15.29 19.66
C LEU A 214 -6.94 15.86 19.80
N SER A 215 -6.84 16.99 20.49
CA SER A 215 -5.53 17.53 20.82
C SER A 215 -4.78 16.62 21.81
N THR A 216 -3.46 16.69 21.84
CA THR A 216 -2.66 15.93 22.82
C THR A 216 -3.00 16.32 24.26
N ALA A 217 -3.48 17.55 24.50
CA ALA A 217 -3.93 18.00 25.81
C ALA A 217 -5.27 17.37 26.22
N ASP A 218 -6.18 17.13 25.24
CA ASP A 218 -7.45 16.47 25.52
C ASP A 218 -7.31 14.95 25.71
N ILE A 219 -6.20 14.36 25.23
CA ILE A 219 -5.92 12.93 25.34
C ILE A 219 -5.16 12.62 26.65
N ALA A 220 -4.38 13.56 27.18
CA ALA A 220 -3.58 13.40 28.40
C ALA A 220 -4.42 13.45 29.66
#